data_43c700c96d9f787c3ffa9883dd7d00d8
#
_entry.id   43c700c96d9f787c3ffa9883dd7d00d8
#
_cell.length_a   1.000
_cell.length_b   1.000
_cell.length_c   1.000
_cell.angle_alpha   90.00
_cell.angle_beta   90.00
_cell.angle_gamma   90.00
#
_symmetry.space_group_name_H-M   'P 1'
#
loop_
_entity.id
_entity.type
_entity.pdbx_description
1 polymer ?
#
loop_
_entity_poly.entity_id
_entity_poly.type
_entity_poly.pdbx_seq_one_letter_code
_entity_poly.pdbx_strand_id
1 'polypeptide(L)'
;MKDVQKNSLKKLSFLALGLFLLNFASYYIYKRFDLTQDKRYTLSETTKKIIDGVDSPLIIDVFLEGNFPADFKKLQTETRQLLEEFSAYNSNITFQFVNPVEKEEERVDVMKKFFAKGLKPINVTVDDKGKQTQEVVFPWALANYGDKGAKVQLLKNLMGASIENQVESSVQHLEYVFAEAINKISKEK
;
A
#
# COMPACT_ATOMS: atom_id res chain seq x y z
N MET A 1 46.44 30.77 24.91
CA MET A 1 45.94 29.99 23.75
C MET A 1 45.32 28.63 24.12
N LYS A 2 45.88 27.85 25.06
CA LYS A 2 45.37 26.53 25.46
C LYS A 2 43.97 26.54 26.09
N ASP A 3 43.60 27.58 26.84
CA ASP A 3 42.29 27.65 27.52
C ASP A 3 41.16 28.00 26.58
N VAL A 4 41.39 28.80 25.54
CA VAL A 4 40.42 29.12 24.52
C VAL A 4 40.07 27.87 23.69
N GLN A 5 41.08 27.07 23.32
CA GLN A 5 40.88 25.80 22.61
C GLN A 5 40.08 24.80 23.46
N LYS A 6 40.38 24.70 24.76
CA LYS A 6 39.71 23.80 25.68
C LYS A 6 38.22 24.16 25.86
N ASN A 7 37.91 25.45 25.91
CA ASN A 7 36.53 25.94 26.01
C ASN A 7 35.77 25.74 24.68
N SER A 8 36.44 25.91 23.55
CA SER A 8 35.81 25.65 22.23
C SER A 8 35.54 24.17 22.04
N LEU A 9 36.42 23.28 22.49
CA LEU A 9 36.22 21.83 22.43
C LEU A 9 35.04 21.40 23.31
N LYS A 10 34.91 21.96 24.52
CA LYS A 10 33.75 21.69 25.40
C LYS A 10 32.44 22.12 24.76
N LYS A 11 32.38 23.30 24.13
CA LYS A 11 31.19 23.81 23.43
C LYS A 11 30.82 22.89 22.26
N LEU A 12 31.84 22.45 21.49
CA LEU A 12 31.62 21.52 20.36
C LEU A 12 31.09 20.16 20.84
N SER A 13 31.65 19.61 21.93
CA SER A 13 31.16 18.36 22.53
C SER A 13 29.71 18.46 23.04
N PHE A 14 29.37 19.59 23.65
CA PHE A 14 27.96 19.84 24.08
C PHE A 14 26.99 19.93 22.91
N LEU A 15 27.43 20.57 21.82
CA LEU A 15 26.62 20.70 20.60
C LEU A 15 26.45 19.36 19.91
N ALA A 16 27.49 18.54 19.82
CA ALA A 16 27.47 17.19 19.30
C ALA A 16 26.56 16.27 20.13
N LEU A 17 26.65 16.36 21.46
CA LEU A 17 25.79 15.61 22.38
C LEU A 17 24.30 16.02 22.22
N GLY A 18 24.03 17.32 22.08
CA GLY A 18 22.67 17.84 21.84
C GLY A 18 22.06 17.33 20.54
N LEU A 19 22.85 17.32 19.44
CA LEU A 19 22.43 16.77 18.16
C LEU A 19 22.18 15.26 18.24
N PHE A 20 23.02 14.53 18.97
CA PHE A 20 22.85 13.09 19.18
C PHE A 20 21.56 12.79 19.97
N LEU A 21 21.31 13.53 21.04
CA LEU A 21 20.08 13.39 21.84
C LEU A 21 18.82 13.76 21.05
N LEU A 22 18.88 14.81 20.21
CA LEU A 22 17.80 15.18 19.31
C LEU A 22 17.50 14.09 18.28
N ASN A 23 18.55 13.51 17.69
CA ASN A 23 18.41 12.42 16.73
C ASN A 23 17.83 11.16 17.39
N PHE A 24 18.29 10.83 18.61
CA PHE A 24 17.77 9.71 19.39
C PHE A 24 16.31 9.92 19.81
N ALA A 25 15.95 11.12 20.28
CA ALA A 25 14.57 11.47 20.62
C ALA A 25 13.66 11.44 19.38
N SER A 26 14.14 11.88 18.23
CA SER A 26 13.42 11.83 16.96
C SER A 26 13.04 10.41 16.56
N TYR A 27 13.86 9.41 16.87
CA TYR A 27 13.55 8.01 16.61
C TYR A 27 12.32 7.51 17.43
N TYR A 28 12.16 7.99 18.67
CA TYR A 28 11.03 7.62 19.54
C TYR A 28 9.77 8.45 19.29
N ILE A 29 9.92 9.67 18.73
CA ILE A 29 8.81 10.60 18.48
C ILE A 29 8.45 10.60 16.98
N TYR A 30 8.80 9.54 16.23
CA TYR A 30 8.42 9.44 14.84
C TYR A 30 6.90 9.34 14.72
N LYS A 31 6.25 10.49 14.55
CA LYS A 31 4.83 10.60 14.30
C LYS A 31 4.63 11.03 12.85
N ARG A 32 4.02 10.17 12.04
CA ARG A 32 3.60 10.56 10.69
C ARG A 32 2.50 11.62 10.81
N PHE A 33 2.75 12.79 10.24
CA PHE A 33 1.76 13.85 10.15
C PHE A 33 1.20 13.83 8.73
N ASP A 34 -0.10 13.54 8.63
CA ASP A 34 -0.83 13.72 7.38
C ASP A 34 -1.09 15.21 7.18
N LEU A 35 -0.35 15.81 6.23
CA LEU A 35 -0.46 17.22 5.85
C LEU A 35 -1.48 17.44 4.73
N THR A 36 -2.19 16.41 4.29
CA THR A 36 -3.22 16.55 3.27
C THR A 36 -4.47 17.19 3.86
N GLN A 37 -5.12 18.03 3.08
CA GLN A 37 -6.35 18.72 3.50
C GLN A 37 -7.47 17.73 3.85
N ASP A 38 -7.51 16.58 3.18
CA ASP A 38 -8.54 15.55 3.32
C ASP A 38 -8.14 14.42 4.28
N LYS A 39 -6.98 14.52 4.96
CA LYS A 39 -6.42 13.48 5.83
C LYS A 39 -6.39 12.09 5.18
N ARG A 40 -6.05 12.03 3.91
CA ARG A 40 -6.08 10.81 3.06
C ARG A 40 -5.20 9.68 3.57
N TYR A 41 -4.19 10.01 4.37
CA TYR A 41 -3.23 9.06 4.95
C TYR A 41 -3.44 8.83 6.44
N THR A 42 -4.64 9.19 6.95
CA THR A 42 -5.02 8.94 8.34
C THR A 42 -6.14 7.91 8.38
N LEU A 43 -5.84 6.71 8.87
CA LEU A 43 -6.83 5.64 8.99
C LEU A 43 -8.01 6.05 9.88
N SER A 44 -9.21 5.70 9.45
CA SER A 44 -10.41 5.90 10.25
C SER A 44 -10.36 5.08 11.55
N GLU A 45 -11.05 5.56 12.58
CA GLU A 45 -11.13 4.85 13.86
C GLU A 45 -11.75 3.44 13.73
N THR A 46 -12.64 3.26 12.75
CA THR A 46 -13.22 1.96 12.44
C THR A 46 -12.18 1.00 11.87
N THR A 47 -11.38 1.48 10.91
CA THR A 47 -10.28 0.69 10.32
C THR A 47 -9.24 0.31 11.36
N LYS A 48 -8.85 1.26 12.22
CA LYS A 48 -7.92 1.00 13.34
C LYS A 48 -8.42 -0.13 14.24
N LYS A 49 -9.70 -0.10 14.64
CA LYS A 49 -10.30 -1.18 15.47
C LYS A 49 -10.31 -2.54 14.77
N ILE A 50 -10.48 -2.57 13.44
CA ILE A 50 -10.42 -3.81 12.67
C ILE A 50 -8.99 -4.34 12.64
N ILE A 51 -8.02 -3.47 12.39
CA ILE A 51 -6.60 -3.81 12.30
C ILE A 51 -6.05 -4.24 13.67
N ASP A 52 -6.49 -3.62 14.77
CA ASP A 52 -6.13 -4.03 16.14
C ASP A 52 -6.53 -5.47 16.45
N GLY A 53 -7.59 -5.96 15.80
CA GLY A 53 -8.03 -7.35 15.94
C GLY A 53 -7.22 -8.38 15.14
N VAL A 54 -6.17 -7.96 14.41
CA VAL A 54 -5.28 -8.84 13.64
C VAL A 54 -4.11 -9.26 14.54
N ASP A 55 -4.22 -10.41 15.16
CA ASP A 55 -3.26 -10.97 16.14
C ASP A 55 -2.27 -11.98 15.55
N SER A 56 -2.47 -12.39 14.30
CA SER A 56 -1.64 -13.36 13.58
C SER A 56 -1.22 -12.79 12.23
N PRO A 57 -0.21 -13.35 11.53
CA PRO A 57 0.26 -12.86 10.26
C PRO A 57 -0.85 -12.79 9.20
N LEU A 58 -1.06 -11.60 8.66
CA LEU A 58 -1.94 -11.31 7.54
C LEU A 58 -1.10 -10.85 6.35
N ILE A 59 -1.18 -11.59 5.25
CA ILE A 59 -0.39 -11.35 4.04
C ILE A 59 -1.32 -10.87 2.94
N ILE A 60 -0.99 -9.73 2.32
CA ILE A 60 -1.78 -9.14 1.23
C ILE A 60 -0.96 -9.15 -0.05
N ASP A 61 -1.41 -9.95 -1.02
CA ASP A 61 -0.83 -9.99 -2.38
C ASP A 61 -1.63 -9.03 -3.27
N VAL A 62 -0.99 -7.96 -3.76
CA VAL A 62 -1.60 -6.95 -4.63
C VAL A 62 -1.16 -7.18 -6.07
N PHE A 63 -2.09 -7.42 -6.99
CA PHE A 63 -1.80 -7.74 -8.39
C PHE A 63 -1.71 -6.48 -9.28
N LEU A 64 -1.18 -5.40 -8.73
CA LEU A 64 -0.94 -4.14 -9.43
C LEU A 64 0.57 -3.89 -9.55
N GLU A 65 1.30 -4.81 -10.23
CA GLU A 65 2.71 -4.64 -10.56
C GLU A 65 2.89 -4.80 -12.07
N GLY A 66 3.58 -3.82 -12.70
CA GLY A 66 3.81 -3.81 -14.13
C GLY A 66 3.94 -2.40 -14.71
N ASN A 67 4.02 -2.34 -16.05
CA ASN A 67 4.03 -1.06 -16.77
C ASN A 67 2.59 -0.63 -17.08
N PHE A 68 2.11 0.36 -16.35
CA PHE A 68 0.72 0.81 -16.43
C PHE A 68 0.59 2.26 -16.92
N PRO A 69 -0.57 2.64 -17.52
CA PRO A 69 -0.94 4.03 -17.74
C PRO A 69 -1.01 4.82 -16.42
N ALA A 70 -0.99 6.15 -16.52
CA ALA A 70 -0.92 7.05 -15.37
C ALA A 70 -2.02 6.77 -14.32
N ASP A 71 -3.25 6.48 -14.74
CA ASP A 71 -4.37 6.20 -13.84
C ASP A 71 -4.11 4.96 -12.99
N PHE A 72 -3.62 3.88 -13.59
CA PHE A 72 -3.29 2.65 -12.85
C PHE A 72 -2.05 2.80 -11.98
N LYS A 73 -1.07 3.63 -12.38
CA LYS A 73 0.04 4.01 -11.51
C LYS A 73 -0.44 4.78 -10.28
N LYS A 74 -1.43 5.67 -10.45
CA LYS A 74 -2.09 6.34 -9.34
C LYS A 74 -2.74 5.33 -8.40
N LEU A 75 -3.56 4.40 -8.92
CA LEU A 75 -4.20 3.35 -8.12
C LEU A 75 -3.17 2.49 -7.39
N GLN A 76 -2.08 2.09 -8.05
CA GLN A 76 -0.97 1.34 -7.45
C GLN A 76 -0.34 2.12 -6.29
N THR A 77 -0.02 3.41 -6.51
CA THR A 77 0.64 4.27 -5.52
C THR A 77 -0.25 4.47 -4.29
N GLU A 78 -1.52 4.81 -4.48
CA GLU A 78 -2.47 5.02 -3.39
C GLU A 78 -2.73 3.72 -2.60
N THR A 79 -2.81 2.59 -3.30
CA THR A 79 -2.91 1.26 -2.64
C THR A 79 -1.67 0.96 -1.80
N ARG A 80 -0.48 1.25 -2.31
CA ARG A 80 0.79 1.05 -1.59
C ARG A 80 0.84 1.90 -0.33
N GLN A 81 0.53 3.18 -0.43
CA GLN A 81 0.53 4.11 0.69
C GLN A 81 -0.44 3.69 1.79
N LEU A 82 -1.66 3.28 1.41
CA LEU A 82 -2.64 2.77 2.37
C LEU A 82 -2.14 1.52 3.11
N LEU A 83 -1.56 0.57 2.39
CA LEU A 83 -1.06 -0.67 2.99
C LEU A 83 0.20 -0.44 3.83
N GLU A 84 1.02 0.56 3.50
CA GLU A 84 2.10 1.03 4.36
C GLU A 84 1.57 1.57 5.70
N GLU A 85 0.46 2.33 5.69
CA GLU A 85 -0.19 2.78 6.92
C GLU A 85 -0.75 1.60 7.73
N PHE A 86 -1.36 0.60 7.06
CA PHE A 86 -1.83 -0.61 7.75
C PHE A 86 -0.68 -1.36 8.43
N SER A 87 0.43 -1.58 7.71
CA SER A 87 1.61 -2.25 8.24
C SER A 87 2.31 -1.46 9.34
N ALA A 88 2.32 -0.12 9.24
CA ALA A 88 2.87 0.75 10.27
C ALA A 88 2.03 0.76 11.55
N TYR A 89 0.71 0.60 11.40
CA TYR A 89 -0.23 0.53 12.53
C TYR A 89 -0.21 -0.85 13.22
N ASN A 90 -0.15 -1.94 12.43
CA ASN A 90 -0.05 -3.31 12.96
C ASN A 90 0.97 -4.11 12.15
N SER A 91 2.08 -4.47 12.80
CA SER A 91 3.20 -5.21 12.19
C SER A 91 2.86 -6.64 11.76
N ASN A 92 1.73 -7.21 12.18
CA ASN A 92 1.24 -8.49 11.68
C ASN A 92 0.73 -8.40 10.24
N ILE A 93 0.47 -7.17 9.72
CA ILE A 93 0.01 -6.95 8.36
C ILE A 93 1.22 -6.70 7.47
N THR A 94 1.40 -7.58 6.50
CA THR A 94 2.44 -7.46 5.48
C THR A 94 1.82 -7.49 4.09
N PHE A 95 2.46 -6.85 3.12
CA PHE A 95 1.96 -6.82 1.76
C PHE A 95 3.09 -6.90 0.74
N GLN A 96 2.75 -7.37 -0.44
CA GLN A 96 3.65 -7.36 -1.60
C GLN A 96 2.86 -7.06 -2.88
N PHE A 97 3.54 -6.39 -3.81
CA PHE A 97 3.02 -6.18 -5.16
C PHE A 97 3.59 -7.27 -6.07
N VAL A 98 2.73 -7.89 -6.84
CA VAL A 98 3.09 -9.04 -7.68
C VAL A 98 2.49 -8.84 -9.07
N ASN A 99 3.30 -9.07 -10.11
CA ASN A 99 2.79 -9.24 -11.45
C ASN A 99 2.45 -10.71 -11.68
N PRO A 100 1.16 -11.09 -11.68
CA PRO A 100 0.79 -12.51 -11.78
C PRO A 100 1.08 -13.13 -13.15
N VAL A 101 1.32 -12.30 -14.18
CA VAL A 101 1.55 -12.72 -15.56
C VAL A 101 2.96 -12.36 -16.08
N GLU A 102 3.91 -12.17 -15.17
CA GLU A 102 5.28 -11.81 -15.51
C GLU A 102 5.97 -12.88 -16.37
N LYS A 103 5.71 -14.15 -16.04
CA LYS A 103 6.26 -15.28 -16.80
C LYS A 103 5.33 -15.65 -17.95
N GLU A 104 5.77 -15.42 -19.17
CA GLU A 104 5.02 -15.70 -20.40
C GLU A 104 4.56 -17.16 -20.49
N GLU A 105 5.41 -18.09 -20.07
CA GLU A 105 5.15 -19.54 -20.11
C GLU A 105 3.98 -19.97 -19.19
N GLU A 106 3.81 -19.28 -18.05
CA GLU A 106 2.77 -19.61 -17.08
C GLU A 106 1.49 -18.76 -17.27
N ARG A 107 1.53 -17.77 -18.16
CA ARG A 107 0.50 -16.74 -18.34
C ARG A 107 -0.91 -17.32 -18.54
N VAL A 108 -1.03 -18.30 -19.43
CA VAL A 108 -2.34 -18.91 -19.75
C VAL A 108 -2.93 -19.64 -18.54
N ASP A 109 -2.11 -20.37 -17.79
CA ASP A 109 -2.57 -21.15 -16.65
C ASP A 109 -2.88 -20.25 -15.45
N VAL A 110 -2.11 -19.19 -15.24
CA VAL A 110 -2.40 -18.15 -14.24
C VAL A 110 -3.71 -17.45 -14.56
N MET A 111 -3.93 -17.06 -15.81
CA MET A 111 -5.18 -16.45 -16.26
C MET A 111 -6.37 -17.35 -16.00
N LYS A 112 -6.30 -18.66 -16.35
CA LYS A 112 -7.37 -19.62 -16.07
C LYS A 112 -7.67 -19.73 -14.57
N LYS A 113 -6.62 -19.84 -13.72
CA LYS A 113 -6.74 -19.93 -12.26
C LYS A 113 -7.41 -18.66 -11.67
N PHE A 114 -7.02 -17.49 -12.16
CA PHE A 114 -7.59 -16.21 -11.69
C PHE A 114 -9.04 -16.06 -12.13
N PHE A 115 -9.36 -16.42 -13.37
CA PHE A 115 -10.75 -16.44 -13.84
C PHE A 115 -11.63 -17.39 -13.02
N ALA A 116 -11.13 -18.59 -12.74
CA ALA A 116 -11.87 -19.56 -11.90
C ALA A 116 -12.13 -19.03 -10.48
N LYS A 117 -11.23 -18.18 -9.95
CA LYS A 117 -11.40 -17.47 -8.69
C LYS A 117 -12.25 -16.20 -8.82
N GLY A 118 -12.71 -15.82 -10.02
CA GLY A 118 -13.49 -14.61 -10.28
C GLY A 118 -12.65 -13.32 -10.28
N LEU A 119 -11.31 -13.41 -10.36
CA LEU A 119 -10.39 -12.29 -10.50
C LEU A 119 -10.30 -11.92 -11.99
N LYS A 120 -11.17 -11.03 -12.44
CA LYS A 120 -11.25 -10.65 -13.86
C LYS A 120 -10.17 -9.60 -14.18
N PRO A 121 -9.35 -9.83 -15.22
CA PRO A 121 -8.43 -8.81 -15.70
C PRO A 121 -9.14 -7.76 -16.53
N ILE A 122 -8.43 -6.67 -16.77
CA ILE A 122 -8.78 -5.65 -17.76
C ILE A 122 -7.58 -5.43 -18.69
N ASN A 123 -7.87 -5.07 -19.95
CA ASN A 123 -6.84 -4.70 -20.90
C ASN A 123 -6.72 -3.18 -20.91
N VAL A 124 -5.50 -2.67 -20.82
CA VAL A 124 -5.20 -1.24 -20.88
C VAL A 124 -4.19 -0.99 -22.00
N THR A 125 -4.29 0.17 -22.62
CA THR A 125 -3.32 0.61 -23.63
C THR A 125 -2.28 1.49 -22.95
N VAL A 126 -1.01 1.12 -23.12
CA VAL A 126 0.14 1.91 -22.67
C VAL A 126 0.81 2.52 -23.88
N ASP A 127 1.01 3.83 -23.84
CA ASP A 127 1.85 4.55 -24.83
C ASP A 127 3.27 4.67 -24.29
N ASP A 128 4.21 3.99 -24.91
CA ASP A 128 5.63 4.12 -24.60
C ASP A 128 6.33 4.73 -25.83
N LYS A 129 6.63 6.02 -25.76
CA LYS A 129 7.36 6.79 -26.81
C LYS A 129 6.73 6.67 -28.19
N GLY A 130 5.40 6.70 -28.27
CA GLY A 130 4.65 6.62 -29.52
C GLY A 130 4.38 5.18 -30.00
N LYS A 131 4.76 4.16 -29.21
CA LYS A 131 4.40 2.76 -29.44
C LYS A 131 3.28 2.37 -28.49
N GLN A 132 2.12 2.05 -29.03
CA GLN A 132 1.02 1.54 -28.23
C GLN A 132 1.16 0.04 -27.99
N THR A 133 1.15 -0.35 -26.73
CA THR A 133 1.12 -1.77 -26.30
C THR A 133 -0.13 -2.01 -25.47
N GLN A 134 -0.64 -3.24 -25.54
CA GLN A 134 -1.73 -3.68 -24.67
C GLN A 134 -1.16 -4.47 -23.49
N GLU A 135 -1.51 -4.03 -22.29
CA GLU A 135 -1.13 -4.69 -21.05
C GLU A 135 -2.36 -5.24 -20.33
N VAL A 136 -2.18 -6.39 -19.70
CA VAL A 136 -3.21 -7.04 -18.88
C VAL A 136 -3.00 -6.65 -17.44
N VAL A 137 -4.03 -6.05 -16.84
CA VAL A 137 -4.01 -5.61 -15.43
C VAL A 137 -5.01 -6.42 -14.64
N PHE A 138 -4.60 -6.89 -13.48
CA PHE A 138 -5.47 -7.50 -12.48
C PHE A 138 -5.69 -6.52 -11.33
N PRO A 139 -6.76 -5.70 -11.34
CA PRO A 139 -7.02 -4.71 -10.29
C PRO A 139 -7.63 -5.38 -9.04
N TRP A 140 -6.87 -6.31 -8.46
CA TRP A 140 -7.29 -7.13 -7.34
C TRP A 140 -6.16 -7.28 -6.32
N ALA A 141 -6.55 -7.57 -5.06
CA ALA A 141 -5.64 -8.11 -4.07
C ALA A 141 -6.25 -9.36 -3.42
N LEU A 142 -5.40 -10.19 -2.83
CA LEU A 142 -5.79 -11.30 -1.98
C LEU A 142 -5.23 -11.05 -0.57
N ALA A 143 -6.11 -11.02 0.43
CA ALA A 143 -5.72 -10.97 1.83
C ALA A 143 -5.84 -12.40 2.40
N ASN A 144 -4.75 -12.90 2.97
CA ASN A 144 -4.63 -14.25 3.51
C ASN A 144 -4.34 -14.17 5.02
N TYR A 145 -5.16 -14.84 5.83
CA TYR A 145 -5.06 -14.89 7.28
C TYR A 145 -5.27 -16.31 7.77
N GLY A 146 -4.18 -17.00 8.13
CA GLY A 146 -4.22 -18.43 8.40
C GLY A 146 -4.69 -19.22 7.17
N ASP A 147 -5.76 -19.99 7.35
CA ASP A 147 -6.43 -20.77 6.30
C ASP A 147 -7.55 -20.01 5.56
N LYS A 148 -7.84 -18.78 6.02
CA LYS A 148 -8.89 -17.92 5.43
C LYS A 148 -8.30 -16.96 4.43
N GLY A 149 -9.05 -16.70 3.35
CA GLY A 149 -8.67 -15.71 2.33
C GLY A 149 -9.84 -14.86 1.88
N ALA A 150 -9.57 -13.59 1.58
CA ALA A 150 -10.54 -12.67 1.02
C ALA A 150 -9.98 -11.99 -0.24
N LYS A 151 -10.85 -11.81 -1.22
CA LYS A 151 -10.55 -11.04 -2.44
C LYS A 151 -10.91 -9.58 -2.20
N VAL A 152 -10.02 -8.68 -2.62
CA VAL A 152 -10.23 -7.24 -2.59
C VAL A 152 -10.26 -6.72 -4.02
N GLN A 153 -11.36 -6.14 -4.43
CA GLN A 153 -11.48 -5.49 -5.73
C GLN A 153 -10.98 -4.05 -5.61
N LEU A 154 -9.88 -3.74 -6.29
CA LEU A 154 -9.22 -2.43 -6.21
C LEU A 154 -9.81 -1.42 -7.18
N LEU A 155 -10.36 -1.86 -8.32
CA LEU A 155 -11.02 -1.00 -9.28
C LEU A 155 -12.52 -1.18 -9.22
N LYS A 156 -13.22 -0.10 -8.86
CA LYS A 156 -14.69 -0.05 -8.82
C LYS A 156 -15.25 0.03 -10.25
N ASN A 157 -16.12 -0.90 -10.59
CA ASN A 157 -16.79 -0.86 -11.88
C ASN A 157 -17.95 0.14 -11.83
N LEU A 158 -17.78 1.29 -12.48
CA LEU A 158 -18.82 2.31 -12.64
C LEU A 158 -19.29 2.31 -14.09
N MET A 159 -20.52 1.86 -14.32
CA MET A 159 -21.10 1.78 -15.67
C MET A 159 -21.10 3.15 -16.35
N GLY A 160 -20.51 3.23 -17.55
CA GLY A 160 -20.44 4.46 -18.34
C GLY A 160 -19.41 5.48 -17.90
N ALA A 161 -18.65 5.21 -16.83
CA ALA A 161 -17.57 6.11 -16.39
C ALA A 161 -16.27 5.83 -17.15
N SER A 162 -15.48 6.89 -17.37
CA SER A 162 -14.10 6.76 -17.86
C SER A 162 -13.22 5.99 -16.87
N ILE A 163 -12.10 5.43 -17.34
CA ILE A 163 -11.13 4.75 -16.48
C ILE A 163 -10.61 5.70 -15.37
N GLU A 164 -10.33 6.95 -15.73
CA GLU A 164 -9.92 7.99 -14.78
C GLU A 164 -10.92 8.14 -13.62
N ASN A 165 -12.22 8.29 -13.93
CA ASN A 165 -13.28 8.42 -12.93
C ASN A 165 -13.45 7.14 -12.10
N GLN A 166 -13.28 5.96 -12.71
CA GLN A 166 -13.31 4.69 -11.98
C GLN A 166 -12.14 4.59 -10.99
N VAL A 167 -10.94 4.98 -11.41
CA VAL A 167 -9.75 5.01 -10.54
C VAL A 167 -9.93 6.02 -9.42
N GLU A 168 -10.38 7.25 -9.71
CA GLU A 168 -10.59 8.28 -8.68
C GLU A 168 -11.58 7.81 -7.61
N SER A 169 -12.72 7.26 -8.04
CA SER A 169 -13.71 6.70 -7.12
C SER A 169 -13.19 5.49 -6.35
N SER A 170 -12.29 4.69 -6.97
CA SER A 170 -11.69 3.53 -6.33
C SER A 170 -10.72 3.92 -5.23
N VAL A 171 -9.84 4.91 -5.50
CA VAL A 171 -8.89 5.45 -4.52
C VAL A 171 -9.61 5.90 -3.24
N GLN A 172 -10.74 6.59 -3.37
CA GLN A 172 -11.55 7.01 -2.21
C GLN A 172 -12.16 5.86 -1.41
N HIS A 173 -12.22 4.65 -2.00
CA HIS A 173 -12.84 3.47 -1.40
C HIS A 173 -11.84 2.41 -0.92
N LEU A 174 -10.53 2.57 -1.20
CA LEU A 174 -9.52 1.56 -0.89
C LEU A 174 -9.52 1.16 0.59
N GLU A 175 -9.56 2.13 1.49
CA GLU A 175 -9.57 1.86 2.94
C GLU A 175 -10.75 0.97 3.32
N TYR A 176 -11.94 1.30 2.81
CA TYR A 176 -13.15 0.54 3.11
C TYR A 176 -13.06 -0.91 2.62
N VAL A 177 -12.65 -1.15 1.36
CA VAL A 177 -12.64 -2.50 0.79
C VAL A 177 -11.57 -3.39 1.44
N PHE A 178 -10.43 -2.83 1.82
CA PHE A 178 -9.42 -3.57 2.58
C PHE A 178 -9.88 -3.85 4.01
N ALA A 179 -10.41 -2.85 4.72
CA ALA A 179 -10.93 -3.03 6.08
C ALA A 179 -12.04 -4.06 6.14
N GLU A 180 -12.97 -4.04 5.17
CA GLU A 180 -14.05 -5.03 5.06
C GLU A 180 -13.49 -6.45 4.85
N ALA A 181 -12.55 -6.61 3.92
CA ALA A 181 -11.92 -7.90 3.64
C ALA A 181 -11.18 -8.44 4.86
N ILE A 182 -10.39 -7.62 5.53
CA ILE A 182 -9.66 -7.98 6.76
C ILE A 182 -10.64 -8.36 7.87
N ASN A 183 -11.67 -7.55 8.12
CA ASN A 183 -12.69 -7.82 9.13
C ASN A 183 -13.42 -9.16 8.89
N LYS A 184 -13.63 -9.52 7.62
CA LYS A 184 -14.28 -10.78 7.25
C LYS A 184 -13.44 -12.01 7.59
N ILE A 185 -12.11 -11.95 7.43
CA ILE A 185 -11.22 -13.08 7.64
C ILE A 185 -10.60 -13.14 9.04
N SER A 186 -10.49 -11.99 9.74
CA SER A 186 -9.92 -11.93 11.09
C SER A 186 -10.92 -12.23 12.19
N LYS A 187 -12.22 -12.08 11.94
CA LYS A 187 -13.23 -12.47 12.94
C LYS A 187 -13.32 -13.98 13.06
N GLU A 188 -13.15 -14.48 14.27
CA GLU A 188 -13.56 -15.84 14.62
C GLU A 188 -15.07 -15.99 14.42
N LYS A 189 -15.48 -17.12 13.83
CA LYS A 189 -16.88 -17.55 13.84
C LYS A 189 -17.13 -18.35 15.11
#